data_52839064d3570ba67587cbf7c15e45c6
#
_entry.id   52839064d3570ba67587cbf7c15e45c6
#
_cell.length_a   1.000
_cell.length_b   1.000
_cell.length_c   1.000
_cell.angle_alpha   90.00
_cell.angle_beta   90.00
_cell.angle_gamma   90.00
#
_symmetry.space_group_name_H-M   'P 1'
#
loop_
_entity.id
_entity.type
_entity.pdbx_description
1 polymer ?
#
loop_
_entity_poly.entity_id
_entity_poly.type
_entity_poly.pdbx_seq_one_letter_code
_entity_poly.pdbx_strand_id
1 'polypeptide(L)'
;TRIRSNLMSRPNGYGGRGTVHRAASGSNGRAFNAPKYPHPFFDQGQAYLPTSVKNLFHWCRFYYLTNPAVNAAITKMAEYPVTPIIFKTDSEDLRKKYTKISKHLKLKQFRVEVGLDFFTYGNAFVSVMFPFRKFLTCSNCKHTHDISSKKTKYKWVNQKYQLTCQKCGHTGFAKPYDQYIKSIRDVKLVRWDPEKVDLTFNPITGKTEYFYTIPNQMQNDIRMGKKKAIEGLPDIFIKSVQKTKKISLSPENLYHFKRPTLAQKSMGWGTPLIMPVLKDLHYLGVLRRSQEAVAQEHIVPLRVVFPQAGTATSDPYSMLNLQEWKSEVTKQLSQWKLDPNRIPVMPLPMGYQTIGGNGRALILHQEYRIWMEHIIAGMGVPPEFVFGGIQFSGTNLTMFQLQNKFLGYIEDQKELVFDFIFEKIAAFMDYPDIDGDFRPFKMADDLQRTMLYL
;
A
#
# COMPACT_ATOMS: atom_id res chain seq x y z
N THR A 1 43.89 33.91 -19.96
CA THR A 1 43.55 33.47 -21.33
C THR A 1 42.06 33.20 -21.37
N ARG A 2 41.31 34.12 -21.96
CA ARG A 2 39.89 34.05 -22.23
C ARG A 2 39.62 33.09 -23.39
N ILE A 3 38.77 32.11 -23.24
CA ILE A 3 38.15 31.41 -24.35
C ILE A 3 36.67 31.77 -24.38
N ARG A 4 36.30 32.50 -25.43
CA ARG A 4 34.92 32.82 -25.77
C ARG A 4 34.29 31.54 -26.36
N SER A 5 33.14 31.13 -25.82
CA SER A 5 32.29 30.11 -26.42
C SER A 5 31.39 30.77 -27.48
N ASN A 6 31.55 30.33 -28.72
CA ASN A 6 30.66 30.67 -29.81
C ASN A 6 29.33 29.93 -29.66
N LEU A 7 28.27 30.71 -29.73
CA LEU A 7 26.91 30.26 -29.97
C LEU A 7 26.82 29.50 -31.29
N MET A 8 26.38 28.27 -31.25
CA MET A 8 25.85 27.58 -32.43
C MET A 8 24.32 27.62 -32.42
N SER A 9 23.83 28.14 -33.52
CA SER A 9 22.47 28.30 -33.96
C SER A 9 21.62 27.04 -33.85
N ARG A 10 20.38 27.25 -33.42
CA ARG A 10 19.28 26.27 -33.49
C ARG A 10 18.96 25.91 -34.95
N PRO A 11 18.74 24.67 -35.30
CA PRO A 11 18.00 24.35 -36.50
C PRO A 11 16.49 24.45 -36.18
N ASN A 12 15.82 25.29 -36.92
CA ASN A 12 14.36 25.27 -37.08
C ASN A 12 13.96 23.94 -37.74
N GLY A 13 12.99 23.26 -37.20
CA GLY A 13 12.45 22.11 -37.89
C GLY A 13 11.27 21.46 -37.16
N TYR A 14 10.08 21.76 -37.68
CA TYR A 14 8.82 21.05 -37.52
C TYR A 14 8.14 21.04 -36.15
N GLY A 15 7.43 22.11 -35.91
CA GLY A 15 6.35 22.16 -34.95
C GLY A 15 5.15 21.32 -35.38
N GLY A 16 5.08 20.11 -34.95
CA GLY A 16 3.83 19.41 -34.80
C GLY A 16 3.15 19.92 -33.52
N ARG A 17 2.23 20.86 -33.64
CA ARG A 17 1.32 21.24 -32.56
C ARG A 17 0.41 20.05 -32.27
N GLY A 18 0.84 19.19 -31.36
CA GLY A 18 -0.06 18.33 -30.63
C GLY A 18 -0.96 19.22 -29.80
N THR A 19 -2.20 19.38 -30.21
CA THR A 19 -3.24 20.01 -29.42
C THR A 19 -3.43 19.21 -28.13
N VAL A 20 -2.85 19.73 -27.08
CA VAL A 20 -3.21 19.31 -25.72
C VAL A 20 -4.67 19.75 -25.54
N HIS A 21 -5.59 18.82 -25.65
CA HIS A 21 -6.96 19.05 -25.19
C HIS A 21 -6.93 19.26 -23.68
N ARG A 22 -6.79 20.51 -23.27
CA ARG A 22 -7.19 20.94 -21.93
C ARG A 22 -8.67 20.60 -21.82
N ALA A 23 -9.02 19.73 -20.90
CA ALA A 23 -10.38 19.55 -20.45
C ALA A 23 -10.89 20.91 -19.96
N ALA A 24 -11.78 21.52 -20.74
CA ALA A 24 -12.47 22.73 -20.36
C ALA A 24 -13.39 22.40 -19.19
N SER A 25 -13.11 22.97 -18.04
CA SER A 25 -14.05 23.07 -16.95
C SER A 25 -15.13 24.06 -17.33
N GLY A 26 -16.35 23.60 -17.46
CA GLY A 26 -17.51 24.48 -17.53
C GLY A 26 -18.51 24.11 -18.61
N SER A 27 -19.72 23.89 -18.15
CA SER A 27 -21.02 23.89 -18.85
C SER A 27 -21.40 22.65 -19.68
N ASN A 28 -22.33 21.89 -19.15
CA ASN A 28 -23.44 21.16 -19.78
C ASN A 28 -23.27 20.64 -21.24
N GLY A 29 -22.12 20.19 -21.62
CA GLY A 29 -21.93 19.31 -22.74
C GLY A 29 -21.77 17.89 -22.21
N ARG A 30 -22.56 16.93 -22.68
CA ARG A 30 -22.31 15.51 -22.48
C ARG A 30 -20.89 15.25 -22.91
N ALA A 31 -19.97 15.20 -21.95
CA ALA A 31 -18.63 14.70 -22.18
C ALA A 31 -18.82 13.31 -22.77
N PHE A 32 -18.42 13.12 -24.01
CA PHE A 32 -18.23 11.80 -24.58
C PHE A 32 -17.34 11.09 -23.58
N ASN A 33 -17.92 10.14 -22.85
CA ASN A 33 -17.17 9.32 -21.93
C ASN A 33 -16.00 8.76 -22.72
N ALA A 34 -14.79 9.15 -22.38
CA ALA A 34 -13.60 8.48 -22.86
C ALA A 34 -13.84 6.98 -22.71
N PRO A 35 -13.46 6.15 -23.67
CA PRO A 35 -13.74 4.73 -23.64
C PRO A 35 -13.29 4.20 -22.28
N LYS A 36 -14.19 3.55 -21.54
CA LYS A 36 -13.97 3.04 -20.19
C LYS A 36 -12.84 2.01 -20.13
N TYR A 37 -12.37 1.57 -21.29
CA TYR A 37 -11.31 0.57 -21.43
C TYR A 37 -10.22 1.07 -22.34
N PRO A 38 -8.97 1.01 -21.91
CA PRO A 38 -7.85 1.26 -22.80
C PRO A 38 -7.82 0.19 -23.88
N HIS A 39 -7.74 0.61 -25.10
CA HIS A 39 -7.51 -0.33 -26.19
C HIS A 39 -6.03 -0.74 -26.16
N PRO A 40 -5.69 -2.06 -26.13
CA PRO A 40 -4.31 -2.52 -25.95
C PRO A 40 -3.35 -2.00 -27.02
N PHE A 41 -3.82 -1.64 -28.20
CA PHE A 41 -3.00 -1.09 -29.28
C PHE A 41 -2.90 0.44 -29.29
N PHE A 42 -3.87 1.15 -28.75
CA PHE A 42 -3.93 2.63 -28.78
C PHE A 42 -3.54 3.27 -27.46
N ASP A 43 -3.54 2.49 -26.38
CA ASP A 43 -3.22 2.98 -25.06
C ASP A 43 -1.76 2.73 -24.70
N GLN A 44 -0.88 3.21 -25.56
CA GLN A 44 0.55 3.17 -25.27
C GLN A 44 0.89 4.12 -24.12
N GLY A 45 0.58 3.69 -22.92
CA GLY A 45 1.34 4.17 -21.77
C GLY A 45 0.79 5.35 -20.99
N GLN A 46 -0.32 5.98 -21.35
CA GLN A 46 -0.66 7.24 -20.67
C GLN A 46 -1.83 7.20 -19.69
N ALA A 47 -2.85 6.36 -19.89
CA ALA A 47 -4.08 6.53 -19.13
C ALA A 47 -4.18 5.77 -17.82
N TYR A 48 -3.40 4.71 -17.63
CA TYR A 48 -3.62 3.76 -16.51
C TYR A 48 -2.40 3.49 -15.63
N LEU A 49 -1.22 3.94 -16.03
CA LEU A 49 -0.07 3.93 -15.14
C LEU A 49 -0.03 5.25 -14.38
N PRO A 50 0.09 5.21 -13.06
CA PRO A 50 0.16 6.41 -12.26
C PRO A 50 1.38 7.24 -12.64
N THR A 51 1.18 8.52 -12.89
CA THR A 51 2.22 9.46 -13.30
C THR A 51 3.15 9.86 -12.15
N SER A 52 2.74 9.63 -10.90
CA SER A 52 3.53 9.91 -9.71
C SER A 52 3.75 8.66 -8.87
N VAL A 53 4.91 8.59 -8.21
CA VAL A 53 5.26 7.48 -7.31
C VAL A 53 4.25 7.34 -6.17
N LYS A 54 3.72 8.44 -5.66
CA LYS A 54 2.71 8.42 -4.58
C LYS A 54 1.39 7.80 -5.03
N ASN A 55 0.93 8.14 -6.23
CA ASN A 55 -0.26 7.52 -6.80
C ASN A 55 -0.03 6.03 -7.07
N LEU A 56 1.17 5.65 -7.52
CA LEU A 56 1.54 4.25 -7.70
C LEU A 56 1.43 3.50 -6.37
N PHE A 57 1.99 4.04 -5.28
CA PHE A 57 1.92 3.41 -3.95
C PHE A 57 0.48 3.30 -3.44
N HIS A 58 -0.34 4.32 -3.68
CA HIS A 58 -1.77 4.27 -3.34
C HIS A 58 -2.48 3.11 -4.07
N TRP A 59 -2.23 2.92 -5.36
CA TRP A 59 -2.79 1.80 -6.12
C TRP A 59 -2.24 0.45 -5.66
N CYS A 60 -0.95 0.36 -5.34
CA CYS A 60 -0.35 -0.87 -4.79
C CYS A 60 -1.01 -1.26 -3.47
N ARG A 61 -1.22 -0.31 -2.55
CA ARG A 61 -1.94 -0.53 -1.31
C ARG A 61 -3.39 -0.94 -1.55
N PHE A 62 -4.08 -0.27 -2.48
CA PHE A 62 -5.46 -0.59 -2.82
C PHE A 62 -5.59 -2.04 -3.28
N TYR A 63 -4.76 -2.47 -4.23
CA TYR A 63 -4.81 -3.86 -4.73
C TYR A 63 -4.36 -4.88 -3.68
N TYR A 64 -3.37 -4.57 -2.87
CA TYR A 64 -2.99 -5.44 -1.75
C TYR A 64 -4.16 -5.68 -0.78
N LEU A 65 -4.95 -4.65 -0.47
CA LEU A 65 -6.06 -4.76 0.46
C LEU A 65 -7.34 -5.35 -0.15
N THR A 66 -7.56 -5.19 -1.46
CA THR A 66 -8.83 -5.53 -2.10
C THR A 66 -8.78 -6.79 -2.97
N ASN A 67 -7.59 -7.17 -3.46
CA ASN A 67 -7.45 -8.36 -4.31
C ASN A 67 -6.88 -9.53 -3.52
N PRO A 68 -7.67 -10.63 -3.33
CA PRO A 68 -7.24 -11.77 -2.51
C PRO A 68 -5.97 -12.47 -3.02
N ALA A 69 -5.79 -12.56 -4.34
CA ALA A 69 -4.62 -13.22 -4.92
C ALA A 69 -3.34 -12.43 -4.71
N VAL A 70 -3.40 -11.10 -4.91
CA VAL A 70 -2.30 -10.18 -4.64
C VAL A 70 -1.93 -10.21 -3.16
N ASN A 71 -2.94 -10.15 -2.28
CA ASN A 71 -2.74 -10.24 -0.84
C ASN A 71 -2.03 -11.54 -0.45
N ALA A 72 -2.55 -12.69 -0.91
CA ALA A 72 -1.98 -13.99 -0.61
C ALA A 72 -0.54 -14.13 -1.13
N ALA A 73 -0.29 -13.69 -2.37
CA ALA A 73 1.05 -13.74 -2.96
C ALA A 73 2.06 -12.90 -2.17
N ILE A 74 1.74 -11.64 -1.89
CA ILE A 74 2.64 -10.73 -1.15
C ILE A 74 2.85 -11.21 0.29
N THR A 75 1.78 -11.63 0.97
CA THR A 75 1.88 -12.11 2.35
C THR A 75 2.77 -13.34 2.44
N LYS A 76 2.56 -14.33 1.56
CA LYS A 76 3.42 -15.53 1.51
C LYS A 76 4.87 -15.18 1.16
N MET A 77 5.11 -14.25 0.24
CA MET A 77 6.45 -13.78 -0.11
C MET A 77 7.15 -13.09 1.07
N ALA A 78 6.42 -12.39 1.91
CA ALA A 78 6.95 -11.70 3.08
C ALA A 78 7.18 -12.64 4.28
N GLU A 79 6.29 -13.61 4.51
CA GLU A 79 6.33 -14.49 5.68
C GLU A 79 7.26 -15.67 5.50
N TYR A 80 7.25 -16.29 4.32
CA TYR A 80 7.91 -17.58 4.09
C TYR A 80 9.43 -17.53 4.32
N PRO A 81 10.19 -16.51 3.85
CA PRO A 81 11.64 -16.44 4.03
C PRO A 81 12.05 -16.04 5.47
N VAL A 82 11.11 -15.74 6.37
CA VAL A 82 11.43 -15.25 7.72
C VAL A 82 11.67 -16.42 8.68
N THR A 83 12.93 -16.85 8.74
CA THR A 83 13.40 -17.89 9.63
C THR A 83 14.05 -17.34 10.92
N PRO A 84 14.24 -18.16 11.97
CA PRO A 84 14.91 -17.76 13.20
C PRO A 84 16.34 -17.28 12.97
N ILE A 85 16.78 -16.34 13.82
CA ILE A 85 18.13 -15.77 13.82
C ILE A 85 19.08 -16.73 14.55
N ILE A 86 20.25 -16.97 13.97
CA ILE A 86 21.37 -17.71 14.57
C ILE A 86 22.53 -16.72 14.72
N PHE A 87 22.93 -16.46 15.96
CA PHE A 87 24.06 -15.58 16.25
C PHE A 87 25.38 -16.34 16.20
N LYS A 88 26.36 -15.81 15.47
CA LYS A 88 27.73 -16.34 15.34
C LYS A 88 28.61 -15.68 16.39
N THR A 89 28.72 -16.29 17.55
CA THR A 89 29.57 -15.80 18.63
C THR A 89 29.97 -16.95 19.55
N ASP A 90 31.20 -16.91 20.07
CA ASP A 90 31.72 -17.88 21.03
C ASP A 90 31.23 -17.59 22.43
N SER A 91 30.85 -16.35 22.73
CA SER A 91 30.35 -15.95 24.06
C SER A 91 28.86 -16.28 24.21
N GLU A 92 28.57 -17.21 25.12
CA GLU A 92 27.19 -17.60 25.43
C GLU A 92 26.38 -16.43 26.03
N ASP A 93 27.04 -15.60 26.87
CA ASP A 93 26.41 -14.45 27.50
C ASP A 93 26.02 -13.38 26.48
N LEU A 94 26.86 -13.14 25.47
CA LEU A 94 26.57 -12.23 24.38
C LEU A 94 25.40 -12.76 23.56
N ARG A 95 25.41 -14.04 23.22
CA ARG A 95 24.29 -14.71 22.51
C ARG A 95 22.99 -14.57 23.27
N LYS A 96 22.97 -14.79 24.58
CA LYS A 96 21.78 -14.63 25.44
C LYS A 96 21.28 -13.17 25.43
N LYS A 97 22.20 -12.18 25.50
CA LYS A 97 21.83 -10.75 25.42
C LYS A 97 21.14 -10.41 24.12
N TYR A 98 21.74 -10.72 22.95
CA TYR A 98 21.17 -10.40 21.65
C TYR A 98 19.87 -11.19 21.36
N THR A 99 19.76 -12.42 21.86
CA THR A 99 18.50 -13.17 21.79
C THR A 99 17.38 -12.48 22.57
N LYS A 100 17.68 -11.92 23.76
CA LYS A 100 16.69 -11.13 24.51
C LYS A 100 16.31 -9.85 23.78
N ILE A 101 17.27 -9.14 23.19
CA ILE A 101 17.03 -7.94 22.38
C ILE A 101 16.14 -8.27 21.19
N SER A 102 16.46 -9.32 20.44
CA SER A 102 15.67 -9.78 19.28
C SER A 102 14.22 -10.10 19.64
N LYS A 103 14.00 -10.79 20.77
CA LYS A 103 12.66 -11.09 21.29
C LYS A 103 11.92 -9.83 21.73
N HIS A 104 12.61 -8.91 22.41
CA HIS A 104 12.02 -7.65 22.87
C HIS A 104 11.57 -6.77 21.70
N LEU A 105 12.41 -6.64 20.67
CA LEU A 105 12.13 -5.89 19.47
C LEU A 105 11.13 -6.60 18.54
N LYS A 106 10.71 -7.83 18.87
CA LYS A 106 9.84 -8.67 18.01
C LYS A 106 10.37 -8.77 16.58
N LEU A 107 11.67 -8.97 16.41
CA LEU A 107 12.33 -8.90 15.10
C LEU A 107 11.71 -9.83 14.07
N LYS A 108 11.20 -11.01 14.46
CA LYS A 108 10.51 -11.91 13.52
C LYS A 108 9.30 -11.22 12.88
N GLN A 109 8.42 -10.64 13.69
CA GLN A 109 7.24 -9.93 13.22
C GLN A 109 7.63 -8.68 12.39
N PHE A 110 8.62 -7.93 12.90
CA PHE A 110 9.11 -6.72 12.23
C PHE A 110 9.67 -7.02 10.82
N ARG A 111 10.43 -8.12 10.67
CA ARG A 111 10.94 -8.57 9.36
C ARG A 111 9.81 -8.90 8.38
N VAL A 112 8.75 -9.55 8.83
CA VAL A 112 7.55 -9.80 8.00
C VAL A 112 6.93 -8.48 7.57
N GLU A 113 6.73 -7.55 8.50
CA GLU A 113 6.12 -6.25 8.20
C GLU A 113 6.96 -5.41 7.23
N VAL A 114 8.30 -5.44 7.35
CA VAL A 114 9.22 -4.82 6.38
C VAL A 114 9.10 -5.49 5.01
N GLY A 115 8.96 -6.82 4.99
CA GLY A 115 8.72 -7.59 3.77
C GLY A 115 7.42 -7.20 3.07
N LEU A 116 6.35 -6.97 3.83
CA LEU A 116 5.08 -6.51 3.27
C LEU A 116 5.23 -5.15 2.57
N ASP A 117 5.94 -4.20 3.17
CA ASP A 117 6.21 -2.91 2.52
C ASP A 117 7.13 -3.08 1.30
N PHE A 118 8.18 -3.88 1.42
CA PHE A 118 9.13 -4.16 0.36
C PHE A 118 8.47 -4.76 -0.90
N PHE A 119 7.61 -5.75 -0.73
CA PHE A 119 6.92 -6.37 -1.87
C PHE A 119 5.76 -5.53 -2.40
N THR A 120 5.04 -4.82 -1.52
CA THR A 120 3.89 -4.00 -1.94
C THR A 120 4.32 -2.71 -2.63
N TYR A 121 5.26 -1.98 -2.03
CA TYR A 121 5.69 -0.66 -2.54
C TYR A 121 7.03 -0.70 -3.28
N GLY A 122 7.74 -1.82 -3.23
CA GLY A 122 9.12 -1.90 -3.70
C GLY A 122 10.12 -1.18 -2.78
N ASN A 123 9.66 -0.62 -1.67
CA ASN A 123 10.43 0.23 -0.76
C ASN A 123 9.97 0.02 0.67
N ALA A 124 10.90 -0.15 1.59
CA ALA A 124 10.63 -0.08 3.01
C ALA A 124 11.67 0.83 3.68
N PHE A 125 11.23 1.65 4.62
CA PHE A 125 12.06 2.62 5.32
C PHE A 125 12.08 2.30 6.80
N VAL A 126 13.26 1.99 7.32
CA VAL A 126 13.45 1.52 8.68
C VAL A 126 14.40 2.45 9.44
N SER A 127 14.05 2.77 10.68
CA SER A 127 14.92 3.52 11.60
C SER A 127 14.91 2.88 12.98
N VAL A 128 16.03 3.01 13.68
CA VAL A 128 16.13 2.64 15.10
C VAL A 128 15.95 3.89 15.92
N MET A 129 14.96 3.90 16.80
CA MET A 129 14.67 5.01 17.70
C MET A 129 15.13 4.67 19.10
N PHE A 130 16.09 5.45 19.58
CA PHE A 130 16.63 5.32 20.91
C PHE A 130 15.82 6.11 21.92
N PRO A 131 15.67 5.61 23.15
CA PRO A 131 14.94 6.30 24.19
C PRO A 131 15.66 7.58 24.61
N PHE A 132 14.89 8.61 24.84
CA PHE A 132 15.39 9.91 25.30
C PHE A 132 14.52 10.45 26.42
N ARG A 133 15.10 11.32 27.24
CA ARG A 133 14.38 12.22 28.15
C ARG A 133 14.51 13.64 27.67
N LYS A 134 13.42 14.36 27.75
CA LYS A 134 13.39 15.77 27.38
C LYS A 134 13.57 16.63 28.60
N PHE A 135 14.53 17.55 28.48
CA PHE A 135 14.85 18.53 29.49
C PHE A 135 14.55 19.94 29.01
N LEU A 136 14.15 20.81 29.91
CA LEU A 136 13.92 22.22 29.66
C LEU A 136 14.99 23.03 30.39
N THR A 137 15.75 23.82 29.66
CA THR A 137 16.80 24.69 30.22
C THR A 137 16.25 26.07 30.48
N CYS A 138 16.36 26.56 31.70
CA CYS A 138 15.96 27.91 32.08
C CYS A 138 16.79 28.95 31.33
N SER A 139 16.15 30.00 30.80
CA SER A 139 16.82 31.09 30.08
C SER A 139 17.72 31.93 30.97
N ASN A 140 17.37 32.07 32.25
CA ASN A 140 18.10 32.93 33.21
C ASN A 140 19.27 32.17 33.88
N CYS A 141 18.95 31.14 34.68
CA CYS A 141 19.97 30.44 35.49
C CYS A 141 20.55 29.19 34.84
N LYS A 142 20.15 28.84 33.61
CA LYS A 142 20.57 27.68 32.81
C LYS A 142 20.35 26.33 33.51
N HIS A 143 19.63 26.32 34.64
CA HIS A 143 19.28 25.09 35.29
C HIS A 143 18.36 24.21 34.41
N THR A 144 18.61 22.91 34.41
CA THR A 144 17.86 21.92 33.61
C THR A 144 16.76 21.25 34.44
N HIS A 145 15.58 21.16 33.87
CA HIS A 145 14.41 20.53 34.48
C HIS A 145 13.92 19.38 33.60
N ASP A 146 13.74 18.21 34.18
CA ASP A 146 13.12 17.08 33.47
C ASP A 146 11.62 17.37 33.27
N ILE A 147 11.15 17.33 32.00
CA ILE A 147 9.77 17.62 31.65
C ILE A 147 8.79 16.59 32.22
N SER A 148 9.24 15.34 32.40
CA SER A 148 8.43 14.23 32.91
C SER A 148 8.25 14.30 34.44
N SER A 149 9.02 15.16 35.13
CA SER A 149 8.93 15.30 36.59
C SER A 149 7.67 16.06 36.99
N LYS A 150 6.91 15.48 37.94
CA LYS A 150 5.71 16.14 38.51
C LYS A 150 5.98 17.52 39.13
N LYS A 151 7.24 17.79 39.50
CA LYS A 151 7.66 19.07 40.08
C LYS A 151 7.82 20.16 39.02
N THR A 152 8.08 19.81 37.75
CA THR A 152 8.32 20.77 36.68
C THR A 152 7.01 21.41 36.20
N LYS A 153 6.84 22.69 36.43
CA LYS A 153 5.69 23.46 35.96
C LYS A 153 6.02 24.15 34.64
N TYR A 154 5.39 23.74 33.57
CA TYR A 154 5.53 24.39 32.27
C TYR A 154 4.16 24.60 31.59
N LYS A 155 4.09 25.57 30.68
CA LYS A 155 2.94 25.83 29.81
C LYS A 155 3.41 25.84 28.34
N TRP A 156 2.52 25.43 27.45
CA TRP A 156 2.76 25.50 26.01
C TRP A 156 2.12 26.78 25.47
N VAL A 157 2.91 27.77 25.12
CA VAL A 157 2.47 29.09 24.67
C VAL A 157 3.20 29.43 23.38
N ASN A 158 2.46 29.81 22.34
CA ASN A 158 3.03 30.15 21.02
C ASN A 158 4.00 29.08 20.49
N GLN A 159 3.63 27.83 20.65
CA GLN A 159 4.43 26.67 20.22
C GLN A 159 5.84 26.61 20.86
N LYS A 160 6.00 27.18 22.04
CA LYS A 160 7.23 27.15 22.84
C LYS A 160 6.93 26.75 24.27
N TYR A 161 7.94 26.20 24.92
CA TYR A 161 7.84 25.85 26.34
C TYR A 161 8.08 27.08 27.20
N GLN A 162 7.08 27.52 27.96
CA GLN A 162 7.20 28.50 29.02
C GLN A 162 7.39 27.76 30.34
N LEU A 163 8.56 27.89 30.96
CA LEU A 163 8.95 27.20 32.19
C LEU A 163 8.95 28.18 33.35
N THR A 164 8.39 27.77 34.48
CA THR A 164 8.61 28.41 35.77
C THR A 164 9.75 27.68 36.49
N CYS A 165 10.91 28.30 36.57
CA CYS A 165 12.11 27.69 37.14
C CYS A 165 11.99 27.55 38.66
N GLN A 166 12.24 26.31 39.16
CA GLN A 166 12.20 26.03 40.60
C GLN A 166 13.41 26.63 41.37
N LYS A 167 14.55 26.84 40.69
CA LYS A 167 15.78 27.36 41.30
C LYS A 167 15.80 28.87 41.45
N CYS A 168 15.38 29.60 40.44
CA CYS A 168 15.47 31.05 40.44
C CYS A 168 14.10 31.76 40.37
N GLY A 169 12.98 31.04 40.38
CA GLY A 169 11.63 31.60 40.30
C GLY A 169 11.27 32.24 38.96
N HIS A 170 12.24 32.39 38.03
CA HIS A 170 12.00 33.07 36.76
C HIS A 170 11.02 32.29 35.87
N THR A 171 10.04 32.99 35.31
CA THR A 171 9.11 32.44 34.32
C THR A 171 9.45 32.98 32.95
N GLY A 172 9.91 32.12 32.06
CA GLY A 172 10.34 32.48 30.71
C GLY A 172 10.34 31.33 29.73
N PHE A 173 10.65 31.62 28.47
CA PHE A 173 10.75 30.57 27.44
C PHE A 173 12.01 29.74 27.67
N ALA A 174 11.82 28.43 27.80
CA ALA A 174 12.87 27.45 27.97
C ALA A 174 13.31 26.86 26.63
N LYS A 175 14.59 26.50 26.54
CA LYS A 175 15.11 25.74 25.40
C LYS A 175 14.98 24.26 25.72
N PRO A 176 14.23 23.48 24.90
CA PRO A 176 14.18 22.03 25.04
C PRO A 176 15.48 21.43 24.54
N TYR A 177 15.90 20.34 25.19
CA TYR A 177 16.98 19.50 24.71
C TYR A 177 16.69 18.04 25.08
N ASP A 178 17.05 17.11 24.19
CA ASP A 178 16.80 15.69 24.34
C ASP A 178 18.11 14.99 24.76
N GLN A 179 18.08 14.23 25.86
CA GLN A 179 19.19 13.41 26.32
C GLN A 179 18.85 11.95 26.14
N TYR A 180 19.67 11.21 25.41
CA TYR A 180 19.50 9.78 25.22
C TYR A 180 19.82 8.99 26.49
N ILE A 181 19.07 7.92 26.72
CA ILE A 181 19.21 7.05 27.89
C ILE A 181 19.57 5.65 27.40
N LYS A 182 20.60 5.06 27.99
CA LYS A 182 21.01 3.69 27.69
C LYS A 182 20.03 2.67 28.31
N SER A 183 18.90 2.46 27.64
CA SER A 183 17.87 1.49 28.03
C SER A 183 17.44 0.66 26.82
N ILE A 184 17.76 -0.62 26.81
CA ILE A 184 17.35 -1.55 25.75
C ILE A 184 15.83 -1.71 25.68
N ARG A 185 15.14 -1.67 26.84
CA ARG A 185 13.69 -1.90 26.92
C ARG A 185 12.87 -0.84 26.19
N ASP A 186 13.44 0.34 26.01
CA ASP A 186 12.76 1.47 25.41
C ASP A 186 13.20 1.75 23.97
N VAL A 187 14.15 0.97 23.44
CA VAL A 187 14.52 1.01 22.01
C VAL A 187 13.36 0.51 21.18
N LYS A 188 13.05 1.23 20.10
CA LYS A 188 11.94 0.89 19.19
C LYS A 188 12.42 0.90 17.74
N LEU A 189 11.93 -0.04 16.97
CA LEU A 189 12.08 -0.02 15.52
C LEU A 189 10.89 0.74 14.91
N VAL A 190 11.19 1.67 14.04
CA VAL A 190 10.17 2.48 13.35
C VAL A 190 10.21 2.13 11.87
N ARG A 191 9.06 1.77 11.36
CA ARG A 191 8.78 1.56 9.95
C ARG A 191 8.02 2.78 9.43
N TRP A 192 8.66 3.52 8.53
CA TRP A 192 8.09 4.72 7.96
C TRP A 192 7.15 4.39 6.79
N ASP A 193 6.00 5.02 6.75
CA ASP A 193 5.01 4.86 5.68
C ASP A 193 5.56 5.36 4.33
N PRO A 194 5.79 4.48 3.33
CA PRO A 194 6.37 4.88 2.04
C PRO A 194 5.56 5.94 1.30
N GLU A 195 4.24 6.02 1.53
CA GLU A 195 3.39 7.05 0.93
C GLU A 195 3.69 8.45 1.47
N LYS A 196 4.28 8.55 2.66
CA LYS A 196 4.61 9.83 3.32
C LYS A 196 6.09 10.18 3.28
N VAL A 197 6.93 9.28 2.82
CA VAL A 197 8.35 9.54 2.58
C VAL A 197 8.50 10.19 1.21
N ASP A 198 9.19 11.30 1.13
CA ASP A 198 9.65 11.94 -0.11
C ASP A 198 11.15 11.71 -0.24
N LEU A 199 11.61 11.48 -1.45
CA LEU A 199 13.00 11.16 -1.77
C LEU A 199 13.49 12.11 -2.84
N THR A 200 14.67 12.71 -2.60
CA THR A 200 15.40 13.50 -3.59
C THR A 200 16.71 12.76 -3.92
N PHE A 201 16.84 12.35 -5.15
CA PHE A 201 17.99 11.58 -5.62
C PHE A 201 18.81 12.40 -6.61
N ASN A 202 20.12 12.47 -6.38
CA ASN A 202 21.06 13.08 -7.32
C ASN A 202 21.69 11.98 -8.19
N PRO A 203 21.37 11.88 -9.48
CA PRO A 203 21.85 10.80 -10.33
C PRO A 203 23.36 10.86 -10.63
N ILE A 204 24.00 12.01 -10.40
CA ILE A 204 25.44 12.20 -10.66
C ILE A 204 26.27 11.73 -9.46
N THR A 205 25.83 12.11 -8.25
CA THR A 205 26.57 11.79 -7.02
C THR A 205 26.06 10.52 -6.33
N GLY A 206 24.90 9.99 -6.74
CA GLY A 206 24.22 8.88 -6.07
C GLY A 206 23.63 9.26 -4.70
N LYS A 207 23.77 10.52 -4.27
CA LYS A 207 23.31 10.96 -2.96
C LYS A 207 21.79 11.02 -2.90
N THR A 208 21.24 10.45 -1.85
CA THR A 208 19.81 10.41 -1.60
C THR A 208 19.48 11.18 -0.32
N GLU A 209 18.47 12.05 -0.37
CA GLU A 209 17.93 12.76 0.78
C GLU A 209 16.49 12.31 1.01
N TYR A 210 16.14 12.09 2.27
CA TYR A 210 14.84 11.58 2.67
C TYR A 210 14.10 12.59 3.53
N PHE A 211 12.83 12.78 3.22
CA PHE A 211 11.94 13.67 3.96
C PHE A 211 10.65 12.93 4.31
N TYR A 212 10.24 13.02 5.56
CA TYR A 212 8.98 12.43 6.01
C TYR A 212 7.93 13.51 6.23
N THR A 213 6.78 13.38 5.61
CA THR A 213 5.65 14.29 5.79
C THR A 213 4.88 13.92 7.06
N ILE A 214 4.83 14.81 8.04
CA ILE A 214 4.19 14.58 9.33
C ILE A 214 2.67 14.52 9.14
N PRO A 215 1.95 13.50 9.67
CA PRO A 215 0.50 13.41 9.60
C PRO A 215 -0.20 14.64 10.20
N ASN A 216 -1.28 15.11 9.56
CA ASN A 216 -2.01 16.30 9.97
C ASN A 216 -2.50 16.25 11.43
N GLN A 217 -2.94 15.08 11.89
CA GLN A 217 -3.37 14.89 13.28
C GLN A 217 -2.23 15.16 14.25
N MET A 218 -1.03 14.63 14.00
CA MET A 218 0.15 14.86 14.84
C MET A 218 0.59 16.32 14.81
N GLN A 219 0.52 16.98 13.64
CA GLN A 219 0.79 18.41 13.53
C GLN A 219 -0.15 19.24 14.41
N ASN A 220 -1.45 18.91 14.40
CA ASN A 220 -2.45 19.59 15.23
C ASN A 220 -2.23 19.31 16.72
N ASP A 221 -1.90 18.06 17.08
CA ASP A 221 -1.62 17.70 18.48
C ASP A 221 -0.40 18.45 19.04
N ILE A 222 0.64 18.63 18.23
CA ILE A 222 1.82 19.43 18.61
C ILE A 222 1.46 20.92 18.72
N ARG A 223 0.69 21.48 17.77
CA ARG A 223 0.27 22.88 17.82
C ARG A 223 -0.58 23.19 19.03
N MET A 224 -1.50 22.29 19.39
CA MET A 224 -2.36 22.40 20.57
C MET A 224 -1.59 22.13 21.88
N GLY A 225 -0.36 21.64 21.82
CA GLY A 225 0.45 21.36 23.00
C GLY A 225 -0.05 20.17 23.82
N LYS A 226 -0.61 19.15 23.17
CA LYS A 226 -0.99 17.93 23.89
C LYS A 226 0.24 17.29 24.52
N LYS A 227 0.22 17.08 25.83
CA LYS A 227 1.35 16.57 26.62
C LYS A 227 2.03 15.35 26.00
N LYS A 228 1.26 14.32 25.61
CA LYS A 228 1.80 13.12 24.96
C LYS A 228 2.59 13.42 23.68
N ALA A 229 2.18 14.40 22.89
CA ALA A 229 2.85 14.78 21.65
C ALA A 229 4.11 15.60 21.91
N ILE A 230 4.07 16.57 22.81
CA ILE A 230 5.21 17.46 23.07
C ILE A 230 6.28 16.85 23.97
N GLU A 231 5.90 15.94 24.89
CA GLU A 231 6.84 15.22 25.77
C GLU A 231 7.45 13.99 25.10
N GLY A 232 6.65 13.26 24.31
CA GLY A 232 7.03 11.97 23.73
C GLY A 232 7.75 12.04 22.37
N LEU A 233 7.82 13.21 21.74
CA LEU A 233 8.50 13.37 20.46
C LEU A 233 9.84 14.12 20.63
N PRO A 234 10.91 13.71 19.91
CA PRO A 234 12.15 14.46 19.87
C PRO A 234 11.93 15.92 19.41
N ASP A 235 12.76 16.84 19.92
CA ASP A 235 12.64 18.27 19.63
C ASP A 235 12.76 18.59 18.13
N ILE A 236 13.52 17.80 17.40
CA ILE A 236 13.67 17.94 15.94
C ILE A 236 12.33 17.82 15.22
N PHE A 237 11.44 16.92 15.67
CA PHE A 237 10.09 16.74 15.10
C PHE A 237 9.21 17.95 15.40
N ILE A 238 9.27 18.45 16.62
CA ILE A 238 8.50 19.63 17.04
C ILE A 238 8.90 20.86 16.23
N LYS A 239 10.21 21.10 16.06
CA LYS A 239 10.74 22.20 15.25
C LYS A 239 10.37 22.05 13.77
N SER A 240 10.34 20.82 13.23
CA SER A 240 9.97 20.57 11.84
C SER A 240 8.49 20.88 11.58
N VAL A 241 7.60 20.58 12.54
CA VAL A 241 6.17 20.97 12.43
C VAL A 241 5.99 22.48 12.37
N GLN A 242 6.82 23.22 13.11
CA GLN A 242 6.76 24.67 13.13
C GLN A 242 7.23 25.31 11.82
N LYS A 243 8.20 24.69 11.12
CA LYS A 243 8.84 25.24 9.93
C LYS A 243 8.25 24.72 8.62
N THR A 244 8.46 23.45 8.34
CA THR A 244 8.27 22.87 7.00
C THR A 244 7.20 21.79 6.93
N LYS A 245 6.69 21.32 8.06
CA LYS A 245 5.81 20.13 8.18
C LYS A 245 6.46 18.83 7.66
N LYS A 246 7.72 18.87 7.25
CA LYS A 246 8.52 17.73 6.82
C LYS A 246 9.73 17.57 7.71
N ILE A 247 10.14 16.35 7.96
CA ILE A 247 11.33 16.00 8.72
C ILE A 247 12.36 15.46 7.75
N SER A 248 13.56 16.03 7.78
CA SER A 248 14.70 15.43 7.11
C SER A 248 15.16 14.22 7.93
N LEU A 249 15.18 13.05 7.30
CA LEU A 249 15.69 11.82 7.88
C LEU A 249 17.15 11.69 7.44
N SER A 250 18.07 11.59 8.41
CA SER A 250 19.49 11.38 8.10
C SER A 250 19.66 10.00 7.44
N PRO A 251 20.38 9.91 6.31
CA PRO A 251 20.69 8.63 5.67
C PRO A 251 21.38 7.62 6.61
N GLU A 252 22.17 8.12 7.57
CA GLU A 252 22.84 7.29 8.56
C GLU A 252 21.86 6.59 9.53
N ASN A 253 20.71 7.22 9.80
CA ASN A 253 19.70 6.71 10.73
C ASN A 253 18.49 6.09 10.04
N LEU A 254 18.52 6.00 8.72
CA LEU A 254 17.46 5.43 7.90
C LEU A 254 18.04 4.37 6.97
N TYR A 255 17.56 3.15 7.11
CA TYR A 255 17.83 2.08 6.15
C TYR A 255 16.72 2.08 5.09
N HIS A 256 17.11 2.28 3.84
CA HIS A 256 16.19 2.20 2.71
C HIS A 256 16.30 0.82 2.06
N PHE A 257 15.42 -0.06 2.45
CA PHE A 257 15.29 -1.40 1.89
C PHE A 257 14.48 -1.33 0.60
N LYS A 258 15.15 -1.41 -0.56
CA LYS A 258 14.51 -1.21 -1.86
C LYS A 258 14.72 -2.37 -2.81
N ARG A 259 13.72 -2.66 -3.64
CA ARG A 259 13.85 -3.62 -4.73
C ARG A 259 14.74 -3.07 -5.84
N PRO A 260 15.55 -3.92 -6.49
CA PRO A 260 16.33 -3.54 -7.65
C PRO A 260 15.48 -2.89 -8.75
N THR A 261 16.01 -1.87 -9.40
CA THR A 261 15.34 -1.11 -10.45
C THR A 261 16.29 -0.74 -11.58
N LEU A 262 15.72 -0.38 -12.73
CA LEU A 262 16.51 0.16 -13.84
C LEU A 262 17.11 1.51 -13.47
N ALA A 263 18.36 1.74 -13.88
CA ALA A 263 19.07 2.99 -13.62
C ALA A 263 18.31 4.20 -14.18
N GLN A 264 18.39 5.33 -13.47
CA GLN A 264 17.86 6.64 -13.83
C GLN A 264 16.34 6.77 -13.96
N LYS A 265 15.58 5.70 -14.24
CA LYS A 265 14.12 5.78 -14.39
C LYS A 265 13.36 5.88 -13.06
N SER A 266 13.91 5.27 -12.03
CA SER A 266 13.27 5.22 -10.71
C SER A 266 13.62 6.38 -9.78
N MET A 267 14.59 7.22 -10.13
CA MET A 267 15.06 8.33 -9.29
C MET A 267 15.28 7.93 -7.82
N GLY A 268 15.94 6.79 -7.60
CA GLY A 268 16.24 6.26 -6.27
C GLY A 268 15.15 5.40 -5.63
N TRP A 269 13.96 5.34 -6.20
CA TRP A 269 12.87 4.48 -5.72
C TRP A 269 13.03 3.03 -6.19
N GLY A 270 12.58 2.10 -5.37
CA GLY A 270 12.41 0.71 -5.76
C GLY A 270 11.10 0.49 -6.54
N THR A 271 11.05 -0.51 -7.41
CA THR A 271 9.87 -0.83 -8.21
C THR A 271 8.93 -1.80 -7.45
N PRO A 272 7.64 -1.46 -7.27
CA PRO A 272 6.65 -2.36 -6.68
C PRO A 272 6.52 -3.69 -7.43
N LEU A 273 6.25 -4.77 -6.71
CA LEU A 273 6.01 -6.10 -7.31
C LEU A 273 4.75 -6.09 -8.19
N ILE A 274 3.77 -5.29 -7.81
CA ILE A 274 2.47 -5.17 -8.47
C ILE A 274 2.56 -4.35 -9.77
N MET A 275 3.59 -3.53 -9.96
CA MET A 275 3.66 -2.58 -11.08
C MET A 275 3.47 -3.23 -12.46
N PRO A 276 4.09 -4.37 -12.81
CA PRO A 276 3.92 -4.99 -14.13
C PRO A 276 2.47 -5.41 -14.41
N VAL A 277 1.73 -5.78 -13.38
CA VAL A 277 0.37 -6.35 -13.48
C VAL A 277 -0.75 -5.37 -13.15
N LEU A 278 -0.43 -4.07 -13.01
CA LEU A 278 -1.44 -3.05 -12.67
C LEU A 278 -2.58 -2.97 -13.68
N LYS A 279 -2.28 -3.08 -14.98
CA LYS A 279 -3.29 -3.05 -16.05
C LYS A 279 -4.20 -4.28 -15.97
N ASP A 280 -3.61 -5.44 -15.72
CA ASP A 280 -4.33 -6.70 -15.64
C ASP A 280 -5.24 -6.75 -14.42
N LEU A 281 -4.78 -6.18 -13.30
CA LEU A 281 -5.59 -6.00 -12.09
C LEU A 281 -6.79 -5.08 -12.33
N HIS A 282 -6.60 -3.99 -13.08
CA HIS A 282 -7.69 -3.11 -13.45
C HIS A 282 -8.70 -3.85 -14.35
N TYR A 283 -8.22 -4.57 -15.36
CA TYR A 283 -9.05 -5.36 -16.25
C TYR A 283 -9.83 -6.44 -15.49
N LEU A 284 -9.19 -7.14 -14.58
CA LEU A 284 -9.84 -8.13 -13.70
C LEU A 284 -10.98 -7.50 -12.89
N GLY A 285 -10.78 -6.28 -12.38
CA GLY A 285 -11.82 -5.52 -11.67
C GLY A 285 -13.02 -5.18 -12.56
N VAL A 286 -12.78 -4.86 -13.82
CA VAL A 286 -13.83 -4.63 -14.81
C VAL A 286 -14.58 -5.92 -15.14
N LEU A 287 -13.85 -7.01 -15.35
CA LEU A 287 -14.43 -8.33 -15.63
C LEU A 287 -15.35 -8.78 -14.49
N ARG A 288 -14.93 -8.58 -13.24
CA ARG A 288 -15.75 -8.87 -12.06
C ARG A 288 -17.05 -8.05 -12.04
N ARG A 289 -16.98 -6.76 -12.33
CA ARG A 289 -18.19 -5.91 -12.43
C ARG A 289 -19.12 -6.37 -13.54
N SER A 290 -18.57 -6.82 -14.66
CA SER A 290 -19.37 -7.41 -15.74
C SER A 290 -20.07 -8.67 -15.30
N GLN A 291 -19.39 -9.55 -14.55
CA GLN A 291 -20.00 -10.76 -13.96
C GLN A 291 -21.10 -10.41 -12.98
N GLU A 292 -20.87 -9.40 -12.11
CA GLU A 292 -21.89 -8.93 -11.16
C GLU A 292 -23.11 -8.39 -11.89
N ALA A 293 -22.94 -7.64 -12.99
CA ALA A 293 -24.03 -7.12 -13.80
C ALA A 293 -24.84 -8.26 -14.46
N VAL A 294 -24.16 -9.24 -15.05
CA VAL A 294 -24.78 -10.44 -15.64
C VAL A 294 -25.52 -11.26 -14.57
N ALA A 295 -24.93 -11.42 -13.39
CA ALA A 295 -25.57 -12.11 -12.28
C ALA A 295 -26.85 -11.39 -11.83
N GLN A 296 -26.84 -10.05 -11.74
CA GLN A 296 -28.04 -9.27 -11.43
C GLN A 296 -29.10 -9.41 -12.49
N GLU A 297 -28.75 -9.41 -13.79
CA GLU A 297 -29.66 -9.65 -14.89
C GLU A 297 -30.30 -11.04 -14.84
N HIS A 298 -29.54 -12.05 -14.37
CA HIS A 298 -30.07 -13.40 -14.17
C HIS A 298 -31.02 -13.49 -12.96
N ILE A 299 -30.70 -12.81 -11.87
CA ILE A 299 -31.52 -12.84 -10.64
C ILE A 299 -32.84 -12.10 -10.88
N VAL A 300 -32.80 -10.99 -11.59
CA VAL A 300 -33.97 -10.14 -11.87
C VAL A 300 -34.06 -9.90 -13.38
N PRO A 301 -34.41 -10.93 -14.17
CA PRO A 301 -34.57 -10.76 -15.61
C PRO A 301 -35.69 -9.75 -15.90
N LEU A 302 -35.47 -8.90 -16.90
CA LEU A 302 -36.49 -7.98 -17.34
C LEU A 302 -37.62 -8.77 -18.00
N ARG A 303 -38.78 -8.78 -17.37
CA ARG A 303 -39.98 -9.42 -17.90
C ARG A 303 -40.86 -8.36 -18.53
N VAL A 304 -41.00 -8.44 -19.84
CA VAL A 304 -41.90 -7.57 -20.59
C VAL A 304 -43.20 -8.32 -20.84
N VAL A 305 -44.27 -7.74 -20.38
CA VAL A 305 -45.63 -8.27 -20.58
C VAL A 305 -46.28 -7.47 -21.70
N PHE A 306 -46.80 -8.13 -22.68
CA PHE A 306 -47.50 -7.51 -23.80
C PHE A 306 -48.80 -8.25 -24.10
N PRO A 307 -49.82 -7.58 -24.61
CA PRO A 307 -51.05 -8.23 -25.05
C PRO A 307 -50.74 -9.12 -26.27
N GLN A 308 -51.20 -10.35 -26.26
CA GLN A 308 -51.00 -11.28 -27.36
C GLN A 308 -52.21 -11.23 -28.29
N ALA A 309 -51.98 -10.98 -29.60
CA ALA A 309 -53.03 -10.97 -30.60
C ALA A 309 -53.67 -12.38 -30.73
N GLY A 310 -54.96 -12.45 -30.61
CA GLY A 310 -55.71 -13.68 -30.91
C GLY A 310 -55.76 -13.92 -32.41
N THR A 311 -55.83 -15.19 -32.85
CA THR A 311 -55.94 -15.64 -34.25
C THR A 311 -57.30 -15.30 -34.89
N ALA A 312 -58.15 -14.53 -34.24
CA ALA A 312 -59.46 -14.16 -34.75
C ALA A 312 -59.37 -12.95 -35.69
N THR A 313 -60.18 -12.98 -36.78
CA THR A 313 -60.21 -12.03 -37.89
C THR A 313 -60.67 -10.59 -37.53
N SER A 314 -61.05 -10.30 -36.32
CA SER A 314 -61.26 -8.96 -35.77
C SER A 314 -60.16 -8.62 -34.82
N ASP A 315 -59.38 -7.62 -35.16
CA ASP A 315 -58.28 -7.14 -34.28
C ASP A 315 -58.83 -6.62 -32.95
N PRO A 316 -58.70 -7.36 -31.82
CA PRO A 316 -59.21 -6.92 -30.54
C PRO A 316 -58.48 -5.70 -29.99
N TYR A 317 -57.34 -5.31 -30.61
CA TYR A 317 -56.54 -4.16 -30.19
C TYR A 317 -57.15 -2.81 -30.58
N SER A 318 -57.99 -2.79 -31.63
CA SER A 318 -58.62 -1.56 -32.11
C SER A 318 -59.63 -1.00 -31.05
N MET A 319 -60.12 -1.84 -30.14
CA MET A 319 -61.06 -1.45 -29.04
C MET A 319 -60.43 -1.38 -27.67
N LEU A 320 -59.15 -1.68 -27.52
CA LEU A 320 -58.49 -1.65 -26.22
C LEU A 320 -57.94 -0.28 -25.89
N ASN A 321 -58.44 0.32 -24.80
CA ASN A 321 -57.80 1.44 -24.18
C ASN A 321 -56.50 0.91 -23.51
N LEU A 322 -55.35 1.11 -24.19
CA LEU A 322 -54.03 0.68 -23.74
C LEU A 322 -53.69 1.16 -22.31
N GLN A 323 -54.30 2.29 -21.93
CA GLN A 323 -54.06 2.88 -20.59
C GLN A 323 -54.81 2.16 -19.48
N GLU A 324 -56.04 1.72 -19.74
CA GLU A 324 -56.83 0.90 -18.83
C GLU A 324 -56.24 -0.50 -18.70
N TRP A 325 -55.83 -1.11 -19.82
CA TRP A 325 -55.13 -2.39 -19.81
C TRP A 325 -53.84 -2.32 -18.98
N LYS A 326 -52.99 -1.30 -19.16
CA LYS A 326 -51.80 -1.09 -18.38
C LYS A 326 -52.09 -0.95 -16.87
N SER A 327 -53.13 -0.21 -16.51
CA SER A 327 -53.50 0.00 -15.12
C SER A 327 -54.00 -1.30 -14.43
N GLU A 328 -54.79 -2.11 -15.16
CA GLU A 328 -55.31 -3.38 -14.65
C GLU A 328 -54.19 -4.42 -14.51
N VAL A 329 -53.30 -4.55 -15.52
CA VAL A 329 -52.11 -5.43 -15.45
C VAL A 329 -51.21 -5.02 -14.30
N THR A 330 -50.96 -3.72 -14.14
CA THR A 330 -50.10 -3.22 -13.03
C THR A 330 -50.73 -3.53 -11.67
N LYS A 331 -52.03 -3.40 -11.54
CA LYS A 331 -52.81 -3.72 -10.32
C LYS A 331 -52.74 -5.20 -9.99
N GLN A 332 -52.96 -6.08 -10.97
CA GLN A 332 -52.90 -7.52 -10.79
C GLN A 332 -51.49 -7.99 -10.43
N LEU A 333 -50.44 -7.47 -11.09
CA LEU A 333 -49.08 -7.77 -10.77
C LEU A 333 -48.64 -7.26 -9.38
N SER A 334 -49.16 -6.08 -8.97
CA SER A 334 -48.89 -5.55 -7.62
C SER A 334 -49.56 -6.41 -6.52
N GLN A 335 -50.76 -6.89 -6.77
CA GLN A 335 -51.48 -7.81 -5.86
C GLN A 335 -50.80 -9.17 -5.79
N TRP A 336 -50.34 -9.71 -6.92
CA TRP A 336 -49.58 -10.97 -6.95
C TRP A 336 -48.26 -10.83 -6.23
N LYS A 337 -47.60 -9.67 -6.29
CA LYS A 337 -46.38 -9.39 -5.54
C LYS A 337 -46.58 -9.38 -4.03
N LEU A 338 -47.78 -9.00 -3.58
CA LEU A 338 -48.15 -9.03 -2.17
C LEU A 338 -48.56 -10.43 -1.68
N ASP A 339 -49.25 -11.18 -2.55
CA ASP A 339 -49.63 -12.57 -2.29
C ASP A 339 -49.32 -13.45 -3.49
N PRO A 340 -48.18 -14.17 -3.44
CA PRO A 340 -47.73 -15.05 -4.54
C PRO A 340 -48.63 -16.25 -4.83
N ASN A 341 -49.52 -16.64 -3.89
CA ASN A 341 -50.45 -17.73 -4.05
C ASN A 341 -51.71 -17.32 -4.82
N ARG A 342 -51.91 -16.06 -5.05
CA ARG A 342 -53.03 -15.53 -5.83
C ARG A 342 -52.84 -15.80 -7.32
N ILE A 343 -53.82 -16.41 -7.94
CA ILE A 343 -53.85 -16.60 -9.40
C ILE A 343 -54.42 -15.33 -10.04
N PRO A 344 -53.59 -14.55 -10.80
CA PRO A 344 -54.08 -13.36 -11.48
C PRO A 344 -54.97 -13.78 -12.66
N VAL A 345 -56.18 -13.27 -12.68
CA VAL A 345 -57.12 -13.49 -13.80
C VAL A 345 -57.01 -12.26 -14.72
N MET A 346 -56.64 -12.48 -15.96
CA MET A 346 -56.47 -11.42 -16.94
C MET A 346 -57.60 -11.52 -17.99
N PRO A 347 -58.17 -10.39 -18.37
CA PRO A 347 -59.29 -10.37 -19.34
C PRO A 347 -58.87 -10.65 -20.78
N LEU A 348 -57.58 -10.68 -21.07
CA LEU A 348 -57.00 -10.92 -22.40
C LEU A 348 -55.76 -11.82 -22.32
N PRO A 349 -55.50 -12.64 -23.35
CA PRO A 349 -54.28 -13.40 -23.41
C PRO A 349 -53.05 -12.49 -23.37
N MET A 350 -52.12 -12.80 -22.49
CA MET A 350 -50.87 -12.05 -22.34
C MET A 350 -49.71 -12.91 -22.80
N GLY A 351 -48.89 -12.35 -23.68
CA GLY A 351 -47.56 -12.84 -23.91
C GLY A 351 -46.59 -12.25 -22.90
N TYR A 352 -45.62 -13.03 -22.49
CA TYR A 352 -44.50 -12.48 -21.77
C TYR A 352 -43.20 -12.87 -22.43
N GLN A 353 -42.28 -11.95 -22.46
CA GLN A 353 -40.93 -12.18 -22.96
C GLN A 353 -39.94 -11.82 -21.87
N THR A 354 -39.03 -12.73 -21.61
CA THR A 354 -37.93 -12.46 -20.70
C THR A 354 -36.76 -11.97 -21.51
N ILE A 355 -36.30 -10.76 -21.21
CA ILE A 355 -35.09 -10.19 -21.81
C ILE A 355 -33.98 -10.34 -20.79
N GLY A 356 -32.94 -11.08 -21.16
CA GLY A 356 -31.83 -11.47 -20.26
C GLY A 356 -31.94 -12.92 -19.79
N GLY A 357 -30.92 -13.38 -19.14
CA GLY A 357 -30.92 -14.74 -18.55
C GLY A 357 -30.28 -15.85 -19.42
N ASN A 358 -29.77 -15.54 -20.59
CA ASN A 358 -29.10 -16.52 -21.45
C ASN A 358 -27.64 -16.72 -21.05
N GLY A 359 -27.39 -17.63 -20.15
CA GLY A 359 -26.21 -18.49 -19.84
C GLY A 359 -24.77 -18.07 -20.16
N ARG A 360 -24.48 -16.85 -20.58
CA ARG A 360 -23.10 -16.41 -20.88
C ARG A 360 -22.23 -16.16 -19.63
N ALA A 361 -22.79 -16.15 -18.46
CA ALA A 361 -22.06 -15.93 -17.19
C ALA A 361 -21.00 -17.01 -16.90
N LEU A 362 -21.20 -18.22 -17.38
CA LEU A 362 -20.29 -19.34 -17.15
C LEU A 362 -18.97 -19.26 -17.93
N ILE A 363 -18.97 -18.57 -19.09
CA ILE A 363 -17.78 -18.42 -19.93
C ILE A 363 -16.75 -17.50 -19.26
N LEU A 364 -17.21 -16.45 -18.59
CA LEU A 364 -16.35 -15.48 -17.89
C LEU A 364 -15.58 -16.08 -16.71
N HIS A 365 -16.01 -17.20 -16.15
CA HIS A 365 -15.34 -17.84 -15.04
C HIS A 365 -13.96 -18.41 -15.41
N GLN A 366 -13.83 -19.00 -16.60
CA GLN A 366 -12.54 -19.50 -17.08
C GLN A 366 -11.56 -18.35 -17.36
N GLU A 367 -12.04 -17.27 -17.99
CA GLU A 367 -11.23 -16.07 -18.23
C GLU A 367 -10.75 -15.46 -16.90
N TYR A 368 -11.63 -15.37 -15.91
CA TYR A 368 -11.27 -14.84 -14.59
C TYR A 368 -10.13 -15.65 -13.95
N ARG A 369 -10.18 -16.98 -14.03
CA ARG A 369 -9.12 -17.85 -13.51
C ARG A 369 -7.80 -17.65 -14.24
N ILE A 370 -7.81 -17.61 -15.57
CA ILE A 370 -6.63 -17.38 -16.41
C ILE A 370 -5.98 -16.04 -16.05
N TRP A 371 -6.77 -14.97 -15.93
CA TRP A 371 -6.24 -13.65 -15.56
C TRP A 371 -5.67 -13.62 -14.14
N MET A 372 -6.26 -14.35 -13.20
CA MET A 372 -5.71 -14.47 -11.85
C MET A 372 -4.35 -15.17 -11.85
N GLU A 373 -4.21 -16.27 -12.57
CA GLU A 373 -2.95 -16.99 -12.72
C GLU A 373 -1.90 -16.13 -13.44
N HIS A 374 -2.29 -15.39 -14.47
CA HIS A 374 -1.43 -14.46 -15.19
C HIS A 374 -0.92 -13.32 -14.30
N ILE A 375 -1.77 -12.75 -13.46
CA ILE A 375 -1.38 -11.72 -12.50
C ILE A 375 -0.34 -12.25 -11.50
N ILE A 376 -0.55 -13.43 -10.94
CA ILE A 376 0.38 -14.04 -9.99
C ILE A 376 1.72 -14.36 -10.66
N ALA A 377 1.69 -14.95 -11.86
CA ALA A 377 2.88 -15.22 -12.66
C ALA A 377 3.62 -13.93 -13.03
N GLY A 378 2.90 -12.86 -13.40
CA GLY A 378 3.45 -11.54 -13.70
C GLY A 378 4.10 -10.85 -12.49
N MET A 379 3.68 -11.19 -11.27
CA MET A 379 4.38 -10.83 -10.03
C MET A 379 5.64 -11.69 -9.81
N GLY A 380 5.90 -12.67 -10.67
CA GLY A 380 7.01 -13.60 -10.55
C GLY A 380 6.87 -14.56 -9.37
N VAL A 381 5.64 -14.92 -9.03
CA VAL A 381 5.30 -15.93 -8.03
C VAL A 381 4.64 -17.09 -8.77
N PRO A 382 5.06 -18.33 -8.53
CA PRO A 382 4.37 -19.48 -9.11
C PRO A 382 2.90 -19.54 -8.63
N PRO A 383 1.92 -19.71 -9.53
CA PRO A 383 0.51 -19.82 -9.14
C PRO A 383 0.25 -20.93 -8.13
N GLU A 384 0.97 -22.03 -8.22
CA GLU A 384 0.88 -23.20 -7.32
C GLU A 384 1.27 -22.82 -5.88
N PHE A 385 2.19 -21.88 -5.70
CA PHE A 385 2.58 -21.38 -4.39
C PHE A 385 1.46 -20.62 -3.70
N VAL A 386 0.58 -19.97 -4.48
CA VAL A 386 -0.54 -19.18 -3.95
C VAL A 386 -1.79 -20.04 -3.77
N PHE A 387 -2.18 -20.78 -4.80
CA PHE A 387 -3.43 -21.54 -4.82
C PHE A 387 -3.32 -22.93 -4.21
N GLY A 388 -2.10 -23.45 -4.05
CA GLY A 388 -1.88 -24.86 -3.75
C GLY A 388 -2.10 -25.75 -4.99
N GLY A 389 -1.70 -26.98 -4.92
CA GLY A 389 -1.80 -27.92 -6.04
C GLY A 389 -0.41 -28.36 -6.47
N ILE A 390 0.04 -29.45 -5.88
CA ILE A 390 1.26 -30.12 -6.32
C ILE A 390 0.86 -31.05 -7.44
N GLN A 391 0.87 -30.53 -8.67
CA GLN A 391 0.73 -31.37 -9.85
C GLN A 391 2.02 -31.29 -10.67
N PHE A 392 2.76 -32.42 -10.72
CA PHE A 392 3.85 -32.74 -11.64
C PHE A 392 5.29 -32.28 -11.31
N SER A 393 6.25 -33.00 -11.89
CA SER A 393 7.69 -32.82 -11.77
C SER A 393 8.22 -31.41 -12.15
N GLY A 394 7.45 -30.64 -12.93
CA GLY A 394 7.78 -29.24 -13.24
C GLY A 394 7.65 -28.30 -12.04
N THR A 395 6.86 -28.62 -11.05
CA THR A 395 6.65 -27.80 -9.84
C THR A 395 7.93 -27.67 -9.01
N ASN A 396 8.79 -28.70 -9.00
CA ASN A 396 10.07 -28.64 -8.29
C ASN A 396 11.00 -27.58 -8.87
N LEU A 397 11.06 -27.45 -10.20
CA LEU A 397 11.93 -26.44 -10.85
C LEU A 397 11.46 -25.02 -10.54
N THR A 398 10.17 -24.76 -10.58
CA THR A 398 9.60 -23.45 -10.25
C THR A 398 9.78 -23.10 -8.77
N MET A 399 9.71 -24.09 -7.88
CA MET A 399 9.99 -23.91 -6.45
C MET A 399 11.49 -23.63 -6.19
N PHE A 400 12.41 -24.25 -6.92
CA PHE A 400 13.84 -23.91 -6.85
C PHE A 400 14.11 -22.47 -7.30
N GLN A 401 13.47 -22.02 -8.37
CA GLN A 401 13.61 -20.63 -8.83
C GLN A 401 13.08 -19.64 -7.76
N LEU A 402 11.96 -19.97 -7.12
CA LEU A 402 11.42 -19.17 -6.04
C LEU A 402 12.33 -19.18 -4.80
N GLN A 403 12.92 -20.33 -4.47
CA GLN A 403 13.89 -20.46 -3.38
C GLN A 403 15.11 -19.56 -3.62
N ASN A 404 15.67 -19.56 -4.82
CA ASN A 404 16.78 -18.68 -5.18
C ASN A 404 16.43 -17.19 -5.03
N LYS A 405 15.19 -16.82 -5.39
CA LYS A 405 14.70 -15.46 -5.19
C LYS A 405 14.59 -15.11 -3.69
N PHE A 406 14.20 -16.07 -2.86
CA PHE A 406 14.17 -15.89 -1.42
C PHE A 406 15.58 -15.78 -0.81
N LEU A 407 16.57 -16.49 -1.33
CA LEU A 407 17.96 -16.37 -0.86
C LEU A 407 18.46 -14.93 -1.03
N GLY A 408 18.27 -14.30 -2.19
CA GLY A 408 18.63 -12.90 -2.38
C GLY A 408 17.92 -11.96 -1.40
N TYR A 409 16.62 -12.17 -1.17
CA TYR A 409 15.87 -11.37 -0.19
C TYR A 409 16.33 -11.61 1.26
N ILE A 410 16.75 -12.83 1.60
CA ILE A 410 17.31 -13.17 2.92
C ILE A 410 18.65 -12.47 3.16
N GLU A 411 19.51 -12.40 2.14
CA GLU A 411 20.78 -11.65 2.23
C GLU A 411 20.52 -10.15 2.46
N ASP A 412 19.60 -9.54 1.70
CA ASP A 412 19.21 -8.15 1.92
C ASP A 412 18.64 -7.93 3.34
N GLN A 413 17.87 -8.90 3.87
CA GLN A 413 17.39 -8.84 5.26
C GLN A 413 18.48 -9.01 6.29
N LYS A 414 19.55 -9.73 5.97
CA LYS A 414 20.71 -9.90 6.83
C LYS A 414 21.43 -8.56 7.03
N GLU A 415 21.68 -7.82 5.95
CA GLU A 415 22.22 -6.47 6.01
C GLU A 415 21.35 -5.55 6.89
N LEU A 416 20.03 -5.56 6.70
CA LEU A 416 19.12 -4.76 7.54
C LEU A 416 19.25 -5.10 9.03
N VAL A 417 19.33 -6.40 9.38
CA VAL A 417 19.28 -6.84 10.76
C VAL A 417 20.63 -6.71 11.46
N PHE A 418 21.71 -7.19 10.83
CA PHE A 418 23.04 -7.22 11.45
C PHE A 418 23.80 -5.92 11.23
N ASP A 419 23.91 -5.46 9.97
CA ASP A 419 24.75 -4.32 9.63
C ASP A 419 24.08 -2.98 9.91
N PHE A 420 22.74 -2.95 10.10
CA PHE A 420 22.06 -1.72 10.48
C PHE A 420 21.46 -1.75 11.89
N ILE A 421 20.55 -2.71 12.19
CA ILE A 421 19.81 -2.68 13.46
C ILE A 421 20.73 -3.04 14.63
N PHE A 422 21.44 -4.17 14.54
CA PHE A 422 22.30 -4.62 15.66
C PHE A 422 23.55 -3.77 15.80
N GLU A 423 24.20 -3.34 14.72
CA GLU A 423 25.32 -2.40 14.76
C GLU A 423 24.95 -1.11 15.51
N LYS A 424 23.81 -0.49 15.18
CA LYS A 424 23.35 0.71 15.88
C LYS A 424 23.03 0.47 17.34
N ILE A 425 22.44 -0.67 17.69
CA ILE A 425 22.16 -1.01 19.07
C ILE A 425 23.46 -1.29 19.82
N ALA A 426 24.42 -1.98 19.20
CA ALA A 426 25.73 -2.24 19.75
C ALA A 426 26.47 -0.93 20.06
N ALA A 427 26.56 -0.04 19.09
CA ALA A 427 27.19 1.28 19.25
C ALA A 427 26.51 2.12 20.34
N PHE A 428 25.17 2.09 20.44
CA PHE A 428 24.43 2.85 21.45
C PHE A 428 24.62 2.30 22.86
N MET A 429 24.71 0.97 23.00
CA MET A 429 24.80 0.27 24.30
C MET A 429 26.22 -0.02 24.73
N ASP A 430 27.23 0.32 23.92
CA ASP A 430 28.64 -0.06 24.08
C ASP A 430 28.81 -1.59 24.19
N TYR A 431 28.08 -2.35 23.35
CA TYR A 431 28.24 -3.80 23.26
C TYR A 431 29.17 -4.15 22.10
N PRO A 432 29.86 -5.30 22.16
CA PRO A 432 30.56 -5.83 21.01
C PRO A 432 29.59 -6.09 19.85
N ASP A 433 30.02 -5.83 18.63
CA ASP A 433 29.25 -6.16 17.44
C ASP A 433 29.05 -7.67 17.34
N ILE A 434 27.97 -8.07 16.71
CA ILE A 434 27.59 -9.45 16.54
C ILE A 434 27.19 -9.73 15.10
N ASP A 435 27.81 -10.75 14.52
CA ASP A 435 27.38 -11.31 13.26
C ASP A 435 26.44 -12.50 13.47
N GLY A 436 25.70 -12.83 12.46
CA GLY A 436 24.78 -13.94 12.50
C GLY A 436 24.26 -14.34 11.14
N ASP A 437 23.40 -15.31 11.18
CA ASP A 437 22.73 -15.84 10.00
C ASP A 437 21.29 -16.18 10.29
N PHE A 438 20.52 -16.40 9.26
CA PHE A 438 19.18 -16.93 9.40
C PHE A 438 19.22 -18.44 9.22
N ARG A 439 18.36 -19.15 9.95
CA ARG A 439 18.25 -20.60 9.80
C ARG A 439 17.93 -20.93 8.32
N PRO A 440 18.75 -21.76 7.66
CA PRO A 440 18.47 -22.14 6.27
C PRO A 440 17.13 -22.87 6.19
N PHE A 441 16.39 -22.62 5.13
CA PHE A 441 15.17 -23.35 4.81
C PHE A 441 15.29 -23.93 3.41
N LYS A 442 14.65 -25.07 3.19
CA LYS A 442 14.58 -25.73 1.90
C LYS A 442 13.11 -26.01 1.58
N MET A 443 12.60 -25.44 0.50
CA MET A 443 11.21 -25.65 0.10
C MET A 443 10.94 -27.09 -0.32
N ALA A 444 11.91 -27.74 -0.96
CA ALA A 444 11.78 -29.13 -1.41
C ALA A 444 11.66 -30.16 -0.29
N ASP A 445 12.41 -29.97 0.81
CA ASP A 445 12.38 -30.93 1.94
C ASP A 445 11.03 -30.91 2.69
N ASP A 446 10.41 -29.75 2.79
CA ASP A 446 9.10 -29.63 3.47
C ASP A 446 7.98 -30.28 2.65
N LEU A 447 8.06 -30.18 1.32
CA LEU A 447 7.11 -30.84 0.40
C LEU A 447 7.29 -32.36 0.38
N GLN A 448 8.52 -32.84 0.34
CA GLN A 448 8.81 -34.28 0.38
C GLN A 448 8.43 -34.90 1.73
N ARG A 449 8.64 -34.21 2.84
CA ARG A 449 8.18 -34.64 4.16
C ARG A 449 6.67 -34.71 4.27
N THR A 450 5.96 -33.73 3.70
CA THR A 450 4.48 -33.77 3.66
C THR A 450 3.96 -34.93 2.85
N MET A 451 4.63 -35.29 1.74
CA MET A 451 4.27 -36.49 0.96
C MET A 451 4.58 -37.83 1.65
N LEU A 452 5.56 -37.83 2.58
CA LEU A 452 5.89 -39.04 3.36
C LEU A 452 4.95 -39.26 4.55
N TYR A 453 4.20 -38.23 4.97
CA TYR A 453 3.22 -38.32 6.05
C TYR A 453 1.77 -38.40 5.58
N LEU A 454 1.51 -38.36 4.27
CA LEU A 454 0.24 -38.71 3.61
C LEU A 454 0.29 -40.14 3.05
#